data_a7e722a2008691804d151d8dc91555dd
#
_entry.id   a7e722a2008691804d151d8dc91555dd
#
_cell.length_a   1.000
_cell.length_b   1.000
_cell.length_c   1.000
_cell.angle_alpha   90.00
_cell.angle_beta   90.00
_cell.angle_gamma   90.00
#
_symmetry.space_group_name_H-M   'P 1'
#
loop_
_entity.id
_entity.type
_entity.pdbx_description
1 polymer ?
#
loop_
_entity_poly.entity_id
_entity_poly.type
_entity_poly.pdbx_seq_one_letter_code
_entity_poly.pdbx_strand_id
1 'polypeptide(L)'
;MNLPLRRKSVNLHIATRGRLYVRFIASSDLPIYLSHCMNRILDKKHFSEKVVQLVVEAPLIARARKPGHFVIVICNEKGERIPLTIADADEKSGTITLVVQAVGASTTEICAKEPGEYLHDVVGPLGRATEIADYGTVVCCGGGVGVAPLLPILKAMKAAGNRVVSVLAARTKDLIILEEQVREHSDEVIIMTDDGSYGEKGLVTAGLERVLQRESVNLVCTIGPAVMMKFVSLLTKKYEVPTICSLNTIMVDGTGMCGACRVTVGGKMRFVCVDGPEFDAHQVDFDEMIMRLRP
;
A
#
# COMPACT_ATOMS: atom_id res chain seq x y z
N MET A 1 28.78 -8.76 49.58
CA MET A 1 28.44 -7.36 49.38
C MET A 1 27.11 -7.29 48.61
N ASN A 2 25.98 -7.29 49.38
CA ASN A 2 24.62 -7.41 48.84
C ASN A 2 24.07 -6.01 48.58
N LEU A 3 23.82 -5.66 47.31
CA LEU A 3 23.05 -4.47 46.95
C LEU A 3 21.55 -4.81 46.98
N PRO A 4 20.70 -4.01 47.66
CA PRO A 4 19.27 -4.24 47.68
C PRO A 4 18.60 -3.75 46.38
N LEU A 5 17.90 -4.66 45.69
CA LEU A 5 16.98 -4.35 44.60
C LEU A 5 15.81 -3.50 45.15
N ARG A 6 15.81 -2.21 44.83
CA ARG A 6 14.64 -1.34 45.06
C ARG A 6 13.48 -1.79 44.18
N ARG A 7 12.44 -2.35 44.80
CA ARG A 7 11.15 -2.59 44.14
C ARG A 7 10.54 -1.24 43.73
N LYS A 8 10.33 -1.04 42.43
CA LYS A 8 9.56 0.10 41.93
C LYS A 8 8.08 -0.25 42.06
N SER A 9 7.35 0.54 42.85
CA SER A 9 5.89 0.41 43.00
C SER A 9 5.21 1.02 41.78
N VAL A 10 4.31 0.24 41.14
CA VAL A 10 3.43 0.72 40.09
C VAL A 10 2.08 1.02 40.73
N ASN A 11 1.69 2.29 40.77
CA ASN A 11 0.35 2.69 41.20
C ASN A 11 -0.56 2.80 39.99
N LEU A 12 -1.58 1.93 39.93
CA LEU A 12 -2.60 1.90 38.90
C LEU A 12 -3.79 2.75 39.40
N HIS A 13 -4.07 3.86 38.74
CA HIS A 13 -5.29 4.62 38.96
C HIS A 13 -6.26 4.43 37.79
N ILE A 14 -7.42 3.87 38.08
CA ILE A 14 -8.52 3.77 37.13
C ILE A 14 -9.38 5.03 37.26
N ALA A 15 -9.37 5.89 36.25
CA ALA A 15 -10.26 7.04 36.19
C ALA A 15 -11.57 6.64 35.44
N THR A 16 -12.69 6.96 36.06
CA THR A 16 -14.03 6.78 35.49
C THR A 16 -14.19 7.65 34.24
N ARG A 17 -14.16 7.03 33.10
CA ARG A 17 -14.53 7.40 31.71
C ARG A 17 -13.63 6.76 30.64
N GLY A 18 -13.25 5.48 30.85
CA GLY A 18 -12.67 4.66 29.78
C GLY A 18 -11.28 5.06 29.26
N ARG A 19 -10.49 5.83 30.02
CA ARG A 19 -9.10 6.14 29.66
C ARG A 19 -8.15 5.49 30.68
N LEU A 20 -7.32 4.59 30.19
CA LEU A 20 -6.25 3.97 30.98
C LEU A 20 -5.00 4.88 30.94
N TYR A 21 -4.60 5.43 32.10
CA TYR A 21 -3.35 6.18 32.21
C TYR A 21 -2.32 5.33 32.95
N VAL A 22 -1.22 5.00 32.32
CA VAL A 22 -0.07 4.36 32.97
C VAL A 22 0.96 5.44 33.26
N ARG A 23 1.16 5.77 34.54
CA ARG A 23 2.15 6.76 34.96
C ARG A 23 3.43 6.02 35.35
N PHE A 24 4.48 6.16 34.56
CA PHE A 24 5.84 5.78 34.95
C PHE A 24 6.49 6.98 35.69
N ILE A 25 6.78 6.80 36.97
CA ILE A 25 7.59 7.78 37.71
C ILE A 25 9.05 7.42 37.46
N ALA A 26 9.68 8.02 36.45
CA ALA A 26 11.13 8.09 36.35
C ALA A 26 11.58 9.41 37.02
N SER A 27 12.71 9.41 37.70
CA SER A 27 13.25 10.51 38.51
C SER A 27 13.78 11.68 37.67
N SER A 28 12.96 12.22 36.80
CA SER A 28 13.06 13.53 36.16
C SER A 28 11.65 13.90 35.68
N ASP A 29 11.17 15.06 36.14
CA ASP A 29 9.78 15.54 36.08
C ASP A 29 9.24 15.83 34.67
N LEU A 30 9.18 14.81 33.80
CA LEU A 30 8.44 14.88 32.56
C LEU A 30 7.35 13.79 32.58
N PRO A 31 6.07 14.15 32.66
CA PRO A 31 4.99 13.19 32.49
C PRO A 31 5.04 12.67 31.06
N ILE A 32 5.46 11.40 30.88
CA ILE A 32 5.27 10.70 29.62
C ILE A 32 3.77 10.45 29.50
N TYR A 33 3.07 11.35 28.85
CA TYR A 33 1.74 11.08 28.33
C TYR A 33 1.91 10.06 27.21
N LEU A 34 1.66 8.77 27.50
CA LEU A 34 1.23 7.85 26.48
C LEU A 34 -0.17 8.31 26.05
N SER A 35 -0.24 9.41 25.27
CA SER A 35 -1.43 9.64 24.47
C SER A 35 -1.55 8.40 23.59
N HIS A 36 -2.68 7.73 23.61
CA HIS A 36 -3.08 6.91 22.46
C HIS A 36 -2.89 7.83 21.27
N CYS A 37 -1.87 7.56 20.45
CA CYS A 37 -1.72 8.20 19.16
C CYS A 37 -2.91 7.74 18.34
N MET A 38 -4.03 8.43 18.51
CA MET A 38 -5.15 8.30 17.60
C MET A 38 -4.62 8.88 16.29
N ASN A 39 -4.52 8.05 15.28
CA ASN A 39 -3.98 8.39 13.98
C ASN A 39 -4.85 9.49 13.35
N ARG A 40 -4.44 10.75 13.56
CA ARG A 40 -5.20 11.92 13.14
C ARG A 40 -5.05 12.11 11.64
N ILE A 41 -6.15 12.38 10.97
CA ILE A 41 -6.17 12.80 9.58
C ILE A 41 -5.81 14.29 9.56
N LEU A 42 -4.72 14.63 8.89
CA LEU A 42 -4.21 16.00 8.81
C LEU A 42 -4.68 16.71 7.55
N ASP A 43 -4.80 15.96 6.45
CA ASP A 43 -5.23 16.50 5.15
C ASP A 43 -6.01 15.44 4.36
N LYS A 44 -6.87 15.92 3.46
CA LYS A 44 -7.68 15.11 2.57
C LYS A 44 -7.76 15.73 1.19
N LYS A 45 -7.49 14.94 0.16
CA LYS A 45 -7.64 15.35 -1.25
C LYS A 45 -8.57 14.37 -1.96
N HIS A 46 -9.53 14.89 -2.71
CA HIS A 46 -10.38 14.09 -3.59
C HIS A 46 -9.75 13.95 -4.97
N PHE A 47 -9.61 12.74 -5.47
CA PHE A 47 -9.28 12.46 -6.87
C PHE A 47 -10.53 12.27 -7.70
N SER A 48 -11.55 11.63 -7.12
CA SER A 48 -12.88 11.49 -7.71
C SER A 48 -13.93 11.38 -6.58
N GLU A 49 -15.20 11.24 -6.93
CA GLU A 49 -16.26 11.01 -5.95
C GLU A 49 -15.99 9.81 -5.01
N LYS A 50 -15.28 8.78 -5.53
CA LYS A 50 -15.04 7.52 -4.81
C LYS A 50 -13.58 7.29 -4.40
N VAL A 51 -12.66 8.18 -4.74
CA VAL A 51 -11.23 8.00 -4.43
C VAL A 51 -10.70 9.22 -3.71
N VAL A 52 -10.20 9.00 -2.51
CA VAL A 52 -9.60 10.05 -1.68
C VAL A 52 -8.17 9.70 -1.30
N GLN A 53 -7.36 10.73 -1.11
CA GLN A 53 -6.07 10.66 -0.43
C GLN A 53 -6.24 11.21 0.97
N LEU A 54 -5.69 10.52 1.96
CA LEU A 54 -5.63 10.94 3.36
C LEU A 54 -4.18 11.04 3.78
N VAL A 55 -3.82 12.14 4.44
CA VAL A 55 -2.54 12.29 5.14
C VAL A 55 -2.79 12.04 6.62
N VAL A 56 -2.15 11.02 7.16
CA VAL A 56 -2.41 10.51 8.52
C VAL A 56 -1.17 10.64 9.37
N GLU A 57 -1.31 11.14 10.59
CA GLU A 57 -0.25 11.20 11.58
C GLU A 57 0.09 9.79 12.09
N ALA A 58 1.30 9.31 11.77
CA ALA A 58 1.78 7.98 12.12
C ALA A 58 3.33 7.96 12.17
N PRO A 59 3.97 8.67 13.13
CA PRO A 59 5.40 8.95 13.09
C PRO A 59 6.30 7.71 13.15
N LEU A 60 5.89 6.67 13.86
CA LEU A 60 6.66 5.41 13.93
C LEU A 60 6.61 4.66 12.60
N ILE A 61 5.44 4.66 11.94
CA ILE A 61 5.26 4.02 10.64
C ILE A 61 6.01 4.82 9.56
N ALA A 62 5.87 6.14 9.55
CA ALA A 62 6.54 7.02 8.59
C ALA A 62 8.06 6.80 8.58
N ARG A 63 8.68 6.67 9.76
CA ARG A 63 10.11 6.43 9.94
C ARG A 63 10.55 5.05 9.51
N ALA A 64 9.73 4.03 9.71
CA ALA A 64 10.09 2.63 9.47
C ALA A 64 9.68 2.10 8.08
N ARG A 65 8.80 2.83 7.37
CA ARG A 65 8.25 2.36 6.09
C ARG A 65 9.30 2.31 4.98
N LYS A 66 9.11 1.39 4.05
CA LYS A 66 9.83 1.28 2.77
C LYS A 66 8.81 1.09 1.63
N PRO A 67 9.18 1.30 0.35
CA PRO A 67 8.32 0.96 -0.79
C PRO A 67 7.79 -0.48 -0.68
N GLY A 68 6.54 -0.70 -1.07
CA GLY A 68 5.87 -2.00 -0.96
C GLY A 68 5.19 -2.29 0.39
N HIS A 69 5.53 -1.55 1.46
CA HIS A 69 4.87 -1.72 2.76
C HIS A 69 3.43 -1.19 2.74
N PHE A 70 2.57 -1.82 3.54
CA PHE A 70 1.19 -1.45 3.75
C PHE A 70 0.87 -1.32 5.25
N VAL A 71 -0.32 -0.86 5.57
CA VAL A 71 -0.89 -0.81 6.92
C VAL A 71 -2.25 -1.49 6.95
N ILE A 72 -2.67 -1.96 8.13
CA ILE A 72 -4.06 -2.30 8.41
C ILE A 72 -4.69 -1.11 9.11
N VAL A 73 -5.77 -0.60 8.52
CA VAL A 73 -6.55 0.53 9.06
C VAL A 73 -7.84 0.01 9.66
N ILE A 74 -8.20 0.54 10.84
CA ILE A 74 -9.48 0.32 11.52
C ILE A 74 -10.15 1.68 11.68
N CYS A 75 -11.34 1.86 11.11
CA CYS A 75 -12.00 3.16 11.08
C CYS A 75 -12.59 3.56 12.46
N ASN A 76 -13.20 2.61 13.16
CA ASN A 76 -13.83 2.77 14.48
C ASN A 76 -13.68 1.48 15.31
N GLU A 77 -14.08 1.45 16.58
CA GLU A 77 -13.92 0.30 17.51
C GLU A 77 -14.51 -1.02 16.97
N LYS A 78 -15.53 -0.96 16.12
CA LYS A 78 -16.19 -2.11 15.51
C LYS A 78 -15.85 -2.24 14.02
N GLY A 79 -14.92 -1.41 13.52
CA GLY A 79 -14.54 -1.34 12.12
C GLY A 79 -13.82 -2.60 11.66
N GLU A 80 -14.03 -2.94 10.39
CA GLU A 80 -13.25 -3.99 9.74
C GLU A 80 -11.79 -3.56 9.58
N ARG A 81 -10.93 -4.53 9.44
CA ARG A 81 -9.49 -4.35 9.23
C ARG A 81 -9.20 -4.27 7.73
N ILE A 82 -8.86 -3.07 7.27
CA ILE A 82 -8.68 -2.77 5.84
C ILE A 82 -7.19 -2.61 5.53
N PRO A 83 -6.60 -3.46 4.66
CA PRO A 83 -5.24 -3.29 4.19
C PRO A 83 -5.16 -2.12 3.20
N LEU A 84 -4.27 -1.17 3.46
CA LEU A 84 -3.99 -0.04 2.60
C LEU A 84 -2.48 0.11 2.41
N THR A 85 -2.03 0.20 1.18
CA THR A 85 -0.61 0.45 0.91
C THR A 85 -0.25 1.89 1.25
N ILE A 86 0.95 2.09 1.82
CA ILE A 86 1.49 3.42 2.11
C ILE A 86 1.97 4.04 0.80
N ALA A 87 1.17 4.96 0.24
CA ALA A 87 1.47 5.61 -1.03
C ALA A 87 2.63 6.62 -0.95
N ASP A 88 2.80 7.26 0.21
CA ASP A 88 3.93 8.15 0.51
C ASP A 88 4.12 8.27 2.02
N ALA A 89 5.25 8.83 2.46
CA ALA A 89 5.48 9.18 3.85
C ALA A 89 6.51 10.29 3.98
N ASP A 90 6.32 11.13 4.99
CA ASP A 90 7.30 12.13 5.39
C ASP A 90 7.75 11.87 6.83
N GLU A 91 9.01 11.49 6.99
CA GLU A 91 9.61 11.23 8.31
C GLU A 91 9.69 12.49 9.18
N LYS A 92 9.86 13.67 8.57
CA LYS A 92 10.03 14.93 9.29
C LYS A 92 8.74 15.37 9.93
N SER A 93 7.64 15.31 9.20
CA SER A 93 6.30 15.60 9.72
C SER A 93 5.68 14.40 10.46
N GLY A 94 6.25 13.20 10.33
CA GLY A 94 5.74 11.98 10.95
C GLY A 94 4.42 11.51 10.34
N THR A 95 4.25 11.68 9.03
CA THR A 95 3.00 11.38 8.33
C THR A 95 3.14 10.29 7.30
N ILE A 96 2.05 9.56 7.06
CA ILE A 96 1.88 8.64 5.94
C ILE A 96 0.72 9.09 5.07
N THR A 97 0.81 8.80 3.78
CA THR A 97 -0.25 9.06 2.80
C THR A 97 -0.91 7.75 2.40
N LEU A 98 -2.23 7.70 2.51
CA LEU A 98 -3.05 6.57 2.11
C LEU A 98 -4.00 7.03 1.00
N VAL A 99 -4.18 6.19 -0.03
CA VAL A 99 -5.19 6.41 -1.07
C VAL A 99 -6.24 5.33 -0.93
N VAL A 100 -7.49 5.75 -0.77
CA VAL A 100 -8.61 4.88 -0.46
C VAL A 100 -9.68 5.01 -1.52
N GLN A 101 -10.16 3.87 -2.03
CA GLN A 101 -11.32 3.81 -2.91
C GLN A 101 -12.53 3.27 -2.15
N ALA A 102 -13.63 3.99 -2.18
CA ALA A 102 -14.92 3.57 -1.60
C ALA A 102 -15.53 2.45 -2.45
N VAL A 103 -15.29 1.19 -2.05
CA VAL A 103 -15.80 -0.01 -2.73
C VAL A 103 -16.73 -0.84 -1.86
N GLY A 104 -16.76 -0.60 -0.54
CA GLY A 104 -17.58 -1.30 0.44
C GLY A 104 -17.87 -0.40 1.64
N ALA A 105 -18.63 -0.89 2.63
CA ALA A 105 -19.04 -0.11 3.79
C ALA A 105 -17.86 0.53 4.52
N SER A 106 -16.86 -0.25 4.89
CA SER A 106 -15.70 0.20 5.66
C SER A 106 -14.84 1.21 4.91
N THR A 107 -14.59 1.01 3.61
CA THR A 107 -13.82 1.97 2.80
C THR A 107 -14.62 3.25 2.55
N THR A 108 -15.95 3.17 2.45
CA THR A 108 -16.83 4.35 2.36
C THR A 108 -16.76 5.17 3.65
N GLU A 109 -16.77 4.51 4.81
CA GLU A 109 -16.62 5.19 6.11
C GLU A 109 -15.25 5.88 6.25
N ILE A 110 -14.16 5.20 5.84
CA ILE A 110 -12.82 5.80 5.81
C ILE A 110 -12.79 7.02 4.89
N CYS A 111 -13.38 6.92 3.69
CA CYS A 111 -13.44 8.02 2.73
C CYS A 111 -14.29 9.20 3.23
N ALA A 112 -15.26 8.97 4.12
CA ALA A 112 -16.11 10.01 4.70
C ALA A 112 -15.41 10.81 5.82
N LYS A 113 -14.30 10.32 6.37
CA LYS A 113 -13.52 11.02 7.40
C LYS A 113 -12.96 12.33 6.87
N GLU A 114 -12.92 13.35 7.75
CA GLU A 114 -12.43 14.69 7.44
C GLU A 114 -11.14 15.05 8.21
N PRO A 115 -10.37 16.03 7.74
CA PRO A 115 -9.22 16.54 8.49
C PRO A 115 -9.59 16.95 9.91
N GLY A 116 -8.79 16.52 10.88
CA GLY A 116 -9.04 16.69 12.30
C GLY A 116 -9.72 15.50 12.97
N GLU A 117 -10.36 14.61 12.23
CA GLU A 117 -10.87 13.33 12.72
C GLU A 117 -9.75 12.28 12.85
N TYR A 118 -10.09 11.13 13.39
CA TYR A 118 -9.15 10.06 13.72
C TYR A 118 -9.57 8.73 13.12
N LEU A 119 -8.58 7.94 12.71
CA LEU A 119 -8.72 6.52 12.51
C LEU A 119 -8.52 5.81 13.85
N HIS A 120 -9.33 4.82 14.16
CA HIS A 120 -9.27 4.12 15.43
C HIS A 120 -7.90 3.46 15.63
N ASP A 121 -7.39 2.79 14.58
CA ASP A 121 -6.06 2.20 14.64
C ASP A 121 -5.42 2.15 13.23
N VAL A 122 -4.08 2.23 13.20
CA VAL A 122 -3.25 2.05 12.00
C VAL A 122 -2.05 1.19 12.39
N VAL A 123 -2.09 -0.06 11.98
CA VAL A 123 -1.08 -1.07 12.32
C VAL A 123 -0.10 -1.24 11.17
N GLY A 124 1.19 -1.03 11.42
CA GLY A 124 2.23 -1.20 10.41
C GLY A 124 3.58 -0.62 10.81
N PRO A 125 4.54 -0.52 9.87
CA PRO A 125 4.43 -1.03 8.50
C PRO A 125 4.41 -2.56 8.46
N LEU A 126 3.64 -3.12 7.52
CA LEU A 126 3.45 -4.55 7.32
C LEU A 126 3.95 -4.97 5.92
N GLY A 127 4.13 -6.27 5.73
CA GLY A 127 4.63 -6.84 4.48
C GLY A 127 6.14 -6.75 4.34
N ARG A 128 6.62 -7.20 3.19
CA ARG A 128 8.04 -7.09 2.81
C ARG A 128 8.22 -5.88 1.91
N ALA A 129 9.35 -5.19 2.09
CA ALA A 129 9.73 -4.10 1.21
C ALA A 129 10.04 -4.61 -0.19
N THR A 130 9.72 -3.81 -1.21
CA THR A 130 10.15 -4.02 -2.59
C THR A 130 11.68 -4.09 -2.65
N GLU A 131 12.20 -5.04 -3.39
CA GLU A 131 13.62 -5.09 -3.73
C GLU A 131 13.94 -4.00 -4.76
N ILE A 132 14.78 -3.04 -4.37
CA ILE A 132 15.17 -1.92 -5.21
C ILE A 132 16.63 -2.10 -5.62
N ALA A 133 16.86 -2.20 -6.94
CA ALA A 133 18.19 -2.29 -7.54
C ALA A 133 18.21 -1.60 -8.90
N ASP A 134 19.38 -1.44 -9.48
CA ASP A 134 19.55 -1.04 -10.87
C ASP A 134 19.35 -2.29 -11.76
N TYR A 135 18.16 -2.41 -12.32
CA TYR A 135 17.79 -3.47 -13.26
C TYR A 135 18.03 -3.07 -14.73
N GLY A 136 18.17 -1.77 -14.99
CA GLY A 136 18.20 -1.19 -16.34
C GLY A 136 16.84 -0.58 -16.72
N THR A 137 16.06 -1.20 -17.61
CA THR A 137 14.72 -0.70 -17.97
C THR A 137 13.64 -1.42 -17.16
N VAL A 138 12.87 -0.64 -16.38
CA VAL A 138 11.75 -1.12 -15.55
C VAL A 138 10.45 -0.54 -16.09
N VAL A 139 9.46 -1.41 -16.32
CA VAL A 139 8.11 -0.95 -16.69
C VAL A 139 7.18 -1.10 -15.50
N CYS A 140 6.52 0.00 -15.10
CA CYS A 140 5.59 0.08 -13.99
C CYS A 140 4.15 0.16 -14.51
N CYS A 141 3.36 -0.91 -14.34
CA CYS A 141 1.98 -1.02 -14.80
C CYS A 141 1.00 -0.78 -13.64
N GLY A 142 0.28 0.34 -13.64
CA GLY A 142 -0.70 0.72 -12.62
C GLY A 142 -2.13 0.73 -13.12
N GLY A 143 -3.04 0.02 -12.44
CA GLY A 143 -4.46 -0.02 -12.79
C GLY A 143 -5.36 0.64 -11.77
N GLY A 144 -6.09 1.71 -12.15
CA GLY A 144 -6.99 2.44 -11.27
C GLY A 144 -6.28 2.92 -10.00
N VAL A 145 -6.85 2.63 -8.82
CA VAL A 145 -6.25 2.98 -7.52
C VAL A 145 -4.89 2.31 -7.28
N GLY A 146 -4.55 1.24 -8.01
CA GLY A 146 -3.25 0.56 -7.94
C GLY A 146 -2.06 1.42 -8.35
N VAL A 147 -2.28 2.60 -8.94
CA VAL A 147 -1.24 3.60 -9.18
C VAL A 147 -0.66 4.15 -7.87
N ALA A 148 -1.49 4.27 -6.83
CA ALA A 148 -1.03 4.80 -5.54
C ALA A 148 0.02 3.91 -4.85
N PRO A 149 -0.17 2.58 -4.70
CA PRO A 149 0.88 1.69 -4.20
C PRO A 149 2.08 1.57 -5.16
N LEU A 150 1.90 1.79 -6.45
CA LEU A 150 3.00 1.75 -7.43
C LEU A 150 3.93 2.96 -7.32
N LEU A 151 3.41 4.13 -6.96
CA LEU A 151 4.15 5.39 -6.89
C LEU A 151 5.44 5.31 -6.03
N PRO A 152 5.44 4.82 -4.78
CA PRO A 152 6.67 4.71 -4.00
C PRO A 152 7.69 3.74 -4.61
N ILE A 153 7.24 2.71 -5.33
CA ILE A 153 8.11 1.74 -6.00
C ILE A 153 8.80 2.41 -7.19
N LEU A 154 8.04 3.06 -8.07
CA LEU A 154 8.61 3.74 -9.23
C LEU A 154 9.56 4.89 -8.85
N LYS A 155 9.24 5.66 -7.78
CA LYS A 155 10.15 6.67 -7.21
C LYS A 155 11.49 6.05 -6.81
N ALA A 156 11.44 4.93 -6.09
CA ALA A 156 12.64 4.24 -5.63
C ALA A 156 13.43 3.61 -6.77
N MET A 157 12.74 2.98 -7.75
CA MET A 157 13.38 2.45 -8.97
C MET A 157 14.07 3.54 -9.77
N LYS A 158 13.42 4.71 -9.93
CA LYS A 158 14.02 5.87 -10.60
C LYS A 158 15.26 6.38 -9.85
N ALA A 159 15.18 6.49 -8.54
CA ALA A 159 16.30 6.91 -7.69
C ALA A 159 17.48 5.93 -7.71
N ALA A 160 17.23 4.63 -7.97
CA ALA A 160 18.26 3.60 -8.12
C ALA A 160 18.95 3.61 -9.51
N GLY A 161 18.61 4.54 -10.41
CA GLY A 161 19.25 4.70 -11.71
C GLY A 161 18.53 4.02 -12.88
N ASN A 162 17.41 3.37 -12.65
CA ASN A 162 16.64 2.71 -13.70
C ASN A 162 16.03 3.71 -14.70
N ARG A 163 15.94 3.29 -15.97
CA ARG A 163 14.97 3.85 -16.89
C ARG A 163 13.59 3.35 -16.52
N VAL A 164 12.70 4.25 -16.13
CA VAL A 164 11.33 3.92 -15.70
C VAL A 164 10.32 4.32 -16.77
N VAL A 165 9.59 3.34 -17.29
CA VAL A 165 8.43 3.55 -18.16
C VAL A 165 7.18 3.19 -17.38
N SER A 166 6.23 4.11 -17.28
CA SER A 166 4.97 3.87 -16.58
C SER A 166 3.80 3.71 -17.53
N VAL A 167 3.01 2.66 -17.35
CA VAL A 167 1.76 2.43 -18.08
C VAL A 167 0.61 2.53 -17.08
N LEU A 168 -0.13 3.65 -17.14
CA LEU A 168 -1.30 3.88 -16.30
C LEU A 168 -2.56 3.49 -17.06
N ALA A 169 -3.41 2.69 -16.43
CA ALA A 169 -4.66 2.25 -17.04
C ALA A 169 -5.87 2.45 -16.13
N ALA A 170 -6.98 2.90 -16.69
CA ALA A 170 -8.25 3.01 -16.00
C ALA A 170 -9.42 2.81 -16.96
N ARG A 171 -10.63 2.66 -16.43
CA ARG A 171 -11.83 2.58 -17.26
C ARG A 171 -12.12 3.88 -18.00
N THR A 172 -11.96 4.99 -17.28
CA THR A 172 -12.27 6.36 -17.75
C THR A 172 -11.21 7.36 -17.25
N LYS A 173 -11.17 8.54 -17.87
CA LYS A 173 -10.29 9.65 -17.46
C LYS A 173 -10.36 9.95 -15.97
N ASP A 174 -11.54 9.99 -15.38
CA ASP A 174 -11.78 10.40 -13.98
C ASP A 174 -11.17 9.41 -12.96
N LEU A 175 -10.77 8.22 -13.42
CA LEU A 175 -10.11 7.20 -12.63
C LEU A 175 -8.59 7.19 -12.80
N ILE A 176 -8.03 8.04 -13.64
CA ILE A 176 -6.59 8.29 -13.73
C ILE A 176 -6.19 9.21 -12.58
N ILE A 177 -5.41 8.68 -11.65
CA ILE A 177 -4.97 9.40 -10.46
C ILE A 177 -3.45 9.52 -10.43
N LEU A 178 -2.91 10.51 -9.73
CA LEU A 178 -1.47 10.70 -9.46
C LEU A 178 -0.61 10.82 -10.74
N GLU A 179 -1.21 11.20 -11.86
CA GLU A 179 -0.50 11.28 -13.14
C GLU A 179 0.72 12.21 -13.07
N GLU A 180 0.58 13.40 -12.47
CA GLU A 180 1.68 14.38 -12.35
C GLU A 180 2.85 13.77 -11.58
N GLN A 181 2.59 13.16 -10.42
CA GLN A 181 3.62 12.53 -9.60
C GLN A 181 4.29 11.36 -10.33
N VAL A 182 3.54 10.59 -11.11
CA VAL A 182 4.11 9.51 -11.92
C VAL A 182 5.00 10.09 -13.03
N ARG A 183 4.59 11.18 -13.69
CA ARG A 183 5.39 11.86 -14.72
C ARG A 183 6.69 12.41 -14.17
N GLU A 184 6.70 12.96 -12.97
CA GLU A 184 7.91 13.49 -12.32
C GLU A 184 8.99 12.40 -12.08
N HIS A 185 8.58 11.14 -11.97
CA HIS A 185 9.47 10.03 -11.60
C HIS A 185 9.56 8.94 -12.68
N SER A 186 9.07 9.22 -13.89
CA SER A 186 9.15 8.30 -15.04
C SER A 186 9.81 9.00 -16.23
N ASP A 187 10.58 8.24 -16.99
CA ASP A 187 11.15 8.73 -18.26
C ASP A 187 10.09 8.81 -19.36
N GLU A 188 9.07 7.97 -19.24
CA GLU A 188 7.95 7.92 -20.17
C GLU A 188 6.68 7.47 -19.45
N VAL A 189 5.55 8.09 -19.80
CA VAL A 189 4.23 7.70 -19.27
C VAL A 189 3.27 7.46 -20.42
N ILE A 190 2.73 6.25 -20.46
CA ILE A 190 1.68 5.83 -21.40
C ILE A 190 0.37 5.74 -20.60
N ILE A 191 -0.66 6.42 -21.10
CA ILE A 191 -1.99 6.40 -20.46
C ILE A 191 -2.97 5.67 -21.37
N MET A 192 -3.66 4.70 -20.77
CA MET A 192 -4.66 3.88 -21.42
C MET A 192 -6.01 4.04 -20.73
N THR A 193 -7.08 4.24 -21.49
CA THR A 193 -8.44 4.19 -20.95
C THR A 193 -9.29 3.23 -21.76
N ASP A 194 -10.12 2.42 -21.07
CA ASP A 194 -10.93 1.40 -21.74
C ASP A 194 -11.91 2.03 -22.76
N ASP A 195 -12.47 3.20 -22.39
CA ASP A 195 -13.42 3.93 -23.23
C ASP A 195 -12.79 4.91 -24.23
N GLY A 196 -11.47 5.20 -24.08
CA GLY A 196 -10.76 6.18 -24.91
C GLY A 196 -10.99 7.63 -24.54
N SER A 197 -11.52 7.89 -23.33
CA SER A 197 -11.82 9.26 -22.86
C SER A 197 -10.56 10.07 -22.54
N TYR A 198 -9.41 9.40 -22.35
CA TYR A 198 -8.13 10.05 -22.12
C TYR A 198 -6.96 9.13 -22.47
N GLY A 199 -5.86 9.73 -23.01
CA GLY A 199 -4.74 8.96 -23.52
C GLY A 199 -5.16 8.11 -24.73
N GLU A 200 -4.77 6.85 -24.72
CA GLU A 200 -5.09 5.92 -25.78
C GLU A 200 -6.19 4.96 -25.34
N LYS A 201 -7.05 4.57 -26.29
CA LYS A 201 -8.10 3.56 -26.03
C LYS A 201 -7.50 2.18 -25.95
N GLY A 202 -7.71 1.49 -24.86
CA GLY A 202 -7.29 0.11 -24.67
C GLY A 202 -6.94 -0.26 -23.24
N LEU A 203 -6.47 -1.50 -23.07
CA LEU A 203 -6.06 -2.04 -21.78
C LEU A 203 -4.56 -1.78 -21.52
N VAL A 204 -4.15 -1.90 -20.26
CA VAL A 204 -2.74 -1.79 -19.83
C VAL A 204 -1.81 -2.70 -20.66
N THR A 205 -2.29 -3.89 -21.04
CA THR A 205 -1.52 -4.87 -21.83
C THR A 205 -1.14 -4.33 -23.21
N ALA A 206 -2.00 -3.54 -23.85
CA ALA A 206 -1.68 -2.94 -25.16
C ALA A 206 -0.56 -1.89 -25.04
N GLY A 207 -0.60 -1.05 -24.00
CA GLY A 207 0.48 -0.09 -23.72
C GLY A 207 1.80 -0.79 -23.38
N LEU A 208 1.74 -1.82 -22.52
CA LEU A 208 2.90 -2.62 -22.13
C LEU A 208 3.51 -3.35 -23.34
N GLU A 209 2.69 -3.99 -24.17
CA GLU A 209 3.17 -4.76 -25.33
C GLU A 209 3.97 -3.90 -26.31
N ARG A 210 3.55 -2.66 -26.53
CA ARG A 210 4.31 -1.71 -27.37
C ARG A 210 5.69 -1.40 -26.79
N VAL A 211 5.81 -1.29 -25.47
CA VAL A 211 7.11 -1.10 -24.82
C VAL A 211 7.98 -2.34 -25.01
N LEU A 212 7.43 -3.52 -24.76
CA LEU A 212 8.12 -4.81 -24.91
C LEU A 212 8.59 -5.09 -26.34
N GLN A 213 7.85 -4.59 -27.36
CA GLN A 213 8.23 -4.71 -28.77
C GLN A 213 9.30 -3.72 -29.21
N ARG A 214 9.39 -2.58 -28.53
CA ARG A 214 10.22 -1.46 -28.90
C ARG A 214 11.61 -1.48 -28.26
N GLU A 215 11.71 -1.94 -27.03
CA GLU A 215 12.94 -1.90 -26.23
C GLU A 215 13.08 -3.11 -25.32
N SER A 216 14.31 -3.40 -24.91
CA SER A 216 14.59 -4.47 -23.95
C SER A 216 14.14 -4.02 -22.56
N VAL A 217 13.25 -4.80 -21.93
CA VAL A 217 12.73 -4.57 -20.59
C VAL A 217 13.30 -5.62 -19.65
N ASN A 218 13.83 -5.19 -18.51
CA ASN A 218 14.49 -6.07 -17.54
C ASN A 218 13.58 -6.50 -16.41
N LEU A 219 12.57 -5.66 -16.08
CA LEU A 219 11.60 -5.95 -15.01
C LEU A 219 10.26 -5.26 -15.32
N VAL A 220 9.17 -5.95 -15.03
CA VAL A 220 7.83 -5.36 -14.99
C VAL A 220 7.31 -5.42 -13.55
N CYS A 221 6.85 -4.28 -13.02
CA CYS A 221 6.12 -4.17 -11.76
C CYS A 221 4.65 -3.88 -12.06
N THR A 222 3.73 -4.70 -11.57
CA THR A 222 2.30 -4.51 -11.86
C THR A 222 1.46 -4.49 -10.59
N ILE A 223 0.61 -3.46 -10.46
CA ILE A 223 -0.32 -3.30 -9.32
C ILE A 223 -1.68 -2.83 -9.83
N GLY A 224 -2.72 -3.56 -9.48
CA GLY A 224 -4.08 -3.23 -9.88
C GLY A 224 -5.05 -4.38 -9.65
N PRO A 225 -6.20 -4.41 -10.34
CA PRO A 225 -7.14 -5.51 -10.27
C PRO A 225 -6.49 -6.85 -10.60
N ALA A 226 -6.86 -7.91 -9.87
CA ALA A 226 -6.27 -9.25 -10.04
C ALA A 226 -6.34 -9.74 -11.50
N VAL A 227 -7.45 -9.46 -12.19
CA VAL A 227 -7.61 -9.78 -13.61
C VAL A 227 -6.58 -9.05 -14.48
N MET A 228 -6.33 -7.77 -14.21
CA MET A 228 -5.31 -6.99 -14.93
C MET A 228 -3.92 -7.60 -14.73
N MET A 229 -3.54 -7.87 -13.48
CA MET A 229 -2.23 -8.47 -13.16
C MET A 229 -2.06 -9.85 -13.80
N LYS A 230 -3.12 -10.66 -13.84
CA LYS A 230 -3.13 -11.94 -14.57
C LYS A 230 -2.76 -11.76 -16.04
N PHE A 231 -3.43 -10.83 -16.75
CA PHE A 231 -3.16 -10.62 -18.18
C PHE A 231 -1.79 -9.97 -18.43
N VAL A 232 -1.32 -9.09 -17.57
CA VAL A 232 0.07 -8.58 -17.60
C VAL A 232 1.06 -9.74 -17.45
N SER A 233 0.86 -10.61 -16.47
CA SER A 233 1.70 -11.81 -16.26
C SER A 233 1.72 -12.74 -17.46
N LEU A 234 0.58 -13.02 -18.07
CA LEU A 234 0.49 -13.85 -19.28
C LEU A 234 1.21 -13.20 -20.47
N LEU A 235 1.14 -11.88 -20.61
CA LEU A 235 1.84 -11.15 -21.65
C LEU A 235 3.35 -11.21 -21.45
N THR A 236 3.84 -10.80 -20.28
CA THR A 236 5.29 -10.73 -19.99
C THR A 236 5.94 -12.10 -20.03
N LYS A 237 5.20 -13.17 -19.71
CA LYS A 237 5.68 -14.55 -19.85
C LYS A 237 6.01 -14.93 -21.29
N LYS A 238 5.25 -14.42 -22.28
CA LYS A 238 5.55 -14.63 -23.71
C LYS A 238 6.83 -13.94 -24.15
N TYR A 239 7.18 -12.83 -23.50
CA TYR A 239 8.39 -12.04 -23.75
C TYR A 239 9.55 -12.45 -22.84
N GLU A 240 9.34 -13.44 -21.95
CA GLU A 240 10.34 -13.92 -20.97
C GLU A 240 10.86 -12.82 -20.06
N VAL A 241 10.04 -11.79 -19.76
CA VAL A 241 10.43 -10.65 -18.91
C VAL A 241 10.02 -10.93 -17.46
N PRO A 242 10.96 -10.90 -16.48
CA PRO A 242 10.64 -11.00 -15.06
C PRO A 242 9.55 -10.02 -14.66
N THR A 243 8.57 -10.51 -13.91
CA THR A 243 7.41 -9.68 -13.54
C THR A 243 7.04 -9.86 -12.09
N ILE A 244 7.00 -8.76 -11.35
CA ILE A 244 6.55 -8.69 -9.97
C ILE A 244 5.13 -8.13 -9.93
N CYS A 245 4.23 -8.79 -9.20
CA CYS A 245 2.90 -8.28 -8.93
C CYS A 245 2.70 -8.06 -7.43
N SER A 246 2.11 -6.94 -7.05
CA SER A 246 1.71 -6.67 -5.66
C SER A 246 0.26 -7.08 -5.46
N LEU A 247 0.07 -8.13 -4.66
CA LEU A 247 -1.24 -8.74 -4.46
C LEU A 247 -2.02 -8.05 -3.36
N ASN A 248 -3.31 -7.85 -3.60
CA ASN A 248 -4.27 -7.43 -2.59
C ASN A 248 -5.33 -8.52 -2.41
N THR A 249 -5.29 -9.17 -1.25
CA THR A 249 -6.23 -10.22 -0.85
C THR A 249 -6.99 -9.79 0.41
N ILE A 250 -8.00 -10.55 0.82
CA ILE A 250 -8.64 -10.33 2.11
C ILE A 250 -7.59 -10.52 3.22
N MET A 251 -7.41 -9.49 4.04
CA MET A 251 -6.49 -9.52 5.18
C MET A 251 -7.24 -9.14 6.45
N VAL A 252 -6.95 -9.87 7.54
CA VAL A 252 -7.58 -9.64 8.85
C VAL A 252 -6.56 -9.18 9.87
N ASP A 253 -5.53 -9.98 10.19
CA ASP A 253 -4.54 -9.63 11.19
C ASP A 253 -3.30 -8.92 10.64
N GLY A 254 -2.90 -9.23 9.40
CA GLY A 254 -1.70 -8.67 8.77
C GLY A 254 -0.37 -9.28 9.26
N THR A 255 -0.40 -10.30 10.14
CA THR A 255 0.78 -10.88 10.81
C THR A 255 1.03 -12.34 10.45
N GLY A 256 0.20 -12.92 9.56
CA GLY A 256 0.33 -14.31 9.09
C GLY A 256 -0.35 -15.36 9.98
N MET A 257 -1.03 -14.95 11.03
CA MET A 257 -1.63 -15.90 11.99
C MET A 257 -2.98 -16.44 11.52
N CYS A 258 -3.84 -15.60 10.93
CA CYS A 258 -5.22 -15.99 10.61
C CYS A 258 -5.36 -16.76 9.28
N GLY A 259 -4.37 -16.70 8.39
CA GLY A 259 -4.40 -17.39 7.09
C GLY A 259 -5.44 -16.86 6.08
N ALA A 260 -6.12 -15.75 6.36
CA ALA A 260 -7.13 -15.17 5.46
C ALA A 260 -6.54 -14.76 4.12
N CYS A 261 -5.31 -14.21 4.11
CA CYS A 261 -4.61 -13.69 2.93
C CYS A 261 -3.82 -14.74 2.14
N ARG A 262 -4.13 -16.05 2.30
CA ARG A 262 -3.41 -17.10 1.59
C ARG A 262 -3.61 -17.03 0.07
N VAL A 263 -2.57 -17.35 -0.66
CA VAL A 263 -2.52 -17.44 -2.10
C VAL A 263 -1.57 -18.58 -2.49
N THR A 264 -1.80 -19.23 -3.62
CA THR A 264 -0.88 -20.23 -4.18
C THR A 264 0.12 -19.55 -5.11
N VAL A 265 1.43 -19.70 -4.80
CA VAL A 265 2.55 -19.19 -5.60
C VAL A 265 3.56 -20.31 -5.80
N GLY A 266 3.86 -20.67 -7.07
CA GLY A 266 4.75 -21.78 -7.40
C GLY A 266 4.29 -23.12 -6.83
N GLY A 267 2.98 -23.36 -6.77
CA GLY A 267 2.37 -24.56 -6.18
C GLY A 267 2.43 -24.64 -4.67
N LYS A 268 2.86 -23.57 -3.98
CA LYS A 268 2.97 -23.50 -2.52
C LYS A 268 2.06 -22.43 -1.96
N MET A 269 1.41 -22.73 -0.82
CA MET A 269 0.64 -21.73 -0.08
C MET A 269 1.58 -20.65 0.48
N ARG A 270 1.22 -19.38 0.28
CA ARG A 270 1.87 -18.20 0.82
C ARG A 270 0.84 -17.31 1.50
N PHE A 271 1.31 -16.49 2.43
CA PHE A 271 0.49 -15.46 3.10
C PHE A 271 0.91 -14.09 2.61
N VAL A 272 0.03 -13.41 1.89
CA VAL A 272 0.33 -12.10 1.26
C VAL A 272 0.84 -11.08 2.27
N CYS A 273 0.32 -11.09 3.50
CA CYS A 273 0.69 -10.12 4.53
C CYS A 273 2.11 -10.29 5.10
N VAL A 274 2.73 -11.46 5.00
CA VAL A 274 4.08 -11.73 5.57
C VAL A 274 5.09 -12.27 4.56
N ASP A 275 4.63 -13.01 3.54
CA ASP A 275 5.50 -13.50 2.46
C ASP A 275 5.62 -12.49 1.31
N GLY A 276 4.62 -11.59 1.16
CA GLY A 276 4.48 -10.56 0.16
C GLY A 276 4.45 -9.14 0.76
N PRO A 277 3.74 -8.19 0.14
CA PRO A 277 2.67 -8.39 -0.85
C PRO A 277 3.14 -8.70 -2.28
N GLU A 278 4.42 -8.58 -2.56
CA GLU A 278 4.98 -8.78 -3.90
C GLU A 278 5.42 -10.22 -4.13
N PHE A 279 5.09 -10.73 -5.32
CA PHE A 279 5.43 -12.08 -5.78
C PHE A 279 5.81 -12.09 -7.25
N ASP A 280 6.55 -13.12 -7.67
CA ASP A 280 6.74 -13.44 -9.08
C ASP A 280 5.38 -13.74 -9.73
N ALA A 281 4.94 -12.82 -10.61
CA ALA A 281 3.63 -12.88 -11.22
C ALA A 281 3.45 -14.16 -12.09
N HIS A 282 4.54 -14.74 -12.62
CA HIS A 282 4.48 -15.96 -13.42
C HIS A 282 4.20 -17.21 -12.59
N GLN A 283 4.31 -17.13 -11.28
CA GLN A 283 4.11 -18.24 -10.35
C GLN A 283 2.79 -18.13 -9.57
N VAL A 284 2.09 -17.00 -9.62
CA VAL A 284 0.82 -16.79 -8.89
C VAL A 284 -0.32 -17.55 -9.58
N ASP A 285 -1.10 -18.29 -8.78
CA ASP A 285 -2.39 -18.83 -9.20
C ASP A 285 -3.47 -17.74 -9.12
N PHE A 286 -3.56 -16.94 -10.18
CA PHE A 286 -4.55 -15.86 -10.28
C PHE A 286 -5.99 -16.38 -10.35
N ASP A 287 -6.23 -17.57 -10.84
CA ASP A 287 -7.58 -18.13 -10.95
C ASP A 287 -8.12 -18.48 -9.57
N GLU A 288 -7.32 -19.16 -8.73
CA GLU A 288 -7.64 -19.37 -7.32
C GLU A 288 -7.86 -18.05 -6.60
N MET A 289 -6.94 -17.10 -6.77
CA MET A 289 -7.02 -15.79 -6.11
C MET A 289 -8.31 -15.05 -6.49
N ILE A 290 -8.65 -14.99 -7.78
CA ILE A 290 -9.87 -14.33 -8.27
C ILE A 290 -11.12 -15.00 -7.74
N MET A 291 -11.16 -16.35 -7.70
CA MET A 291 -12.29 -17.08 -7.12
C MET A 291 -12.51 -16.71 -5.64
N ARG A 292 -11.44 -16.57 -4.86
CA ARG A 292 -11.51 -16.24 -3.43
C ARG A 292 -11.89 -14.79 -3.14
N LEU A 293 -11.72 -13.89 -4.11
CA LEU A 293 -12.11 -12.48 -4.01
C LEU A 293 -13.56 -12.21 -4.43
N ARG A 294 -14.25 -13.22 -4.96
CA ARG A 294 -15.68 -13.09 -5.29
C ARG A 294 -16.49 -13.04 -4.00
N PRO A 295 -17.48 -12.11 -3.89
CA PRO A 295 -18.37 -12.00 -2.75
C PRO A 295 -19.28 -13.21 -2.61
#